data_033ca6ec3a8ac29b1d7d1521df0b2383
#
_entry.id   033ca6ec3a8ac29b1d7d1521df0b2383
#
_cell.length_a   1.000
_cell.length_b   1.000
_cell.length_c   1.000
_cell.angle_alpha   90.00
_cell.angle_beta   90.00
_cell.angle_gamma   90.00
#
_symmetry.space_group_name_H-M   'P 1'
#
loop_
_entity.id
_entity.type
_entity.pdbx_description
1 polymer ?
#
loop_
_entity_poly.entity_id
_entity_poly.type
_entity_poly.pdbx_seq_one_letter_code
_entity_poly.pdbx_strand_id
1 'polypeptide(L)'
;MHRFLYQHIPIEMRLLLTYSDIDPHQWQSLVDSSPYATWFQTPEAYRFYASNPEEMMPFAYGIEDDEAKGERLEVKGMGNSKADKQTSRLKAVCIGYVTKANSALKQFFTRRAIIIGGPLLAEDICEEELSALLNAVKNLPSLQGRAGERLPIYIETRNFHDYSKWLHVFEQCGFTYHPHLNIQVTCNAMHTMSEQRQRQVKKAIKNGAEICEASSEQEIRDWYQILRQLYRQKVRTPLWSEAFFLQFYRHGVGKYLLVKYEGKVIGGMMCPIFAGKAIYEWYVCGLDEVYREQYPSVMATYAAIEYAKQNDIPMFDFMGAGVPDQPYGVRDFKMEFGGEMVEYGRYLCVRKPLLYKIGKWGMKILKSRKIW
;
A
#
# COMPACT_ATOMS: atom_id res chain seq x y z
N MET A 1 28.30 -31.21 -34.22
CA MET A 1 27.36 -31.55 -33.13
C MET A 1 27.98 -31.09 -31.81
N HIS A 2 27.95 -29.77 -31.53
CA HIS A 2 28.48 -29.19 -30.29
C HIS A 2 27.30 -28.76 -29.44
N ARG A 3 27.02 -29.54 -28.36
CA ARG A 3 26.18 -29.14 -27.27
C ARG A 3 26.91 -28.07 -26.46
N PHE A 4 26.47 -26.83 -26.54
CA PHE A 4 26.83 -25.80 -25.56
C PHE A 4 26.06 -26.13 -24.26
N LEU A 5 26.77 -26.68 -23.30
CA LEU A 5 26.33 -26.74 -21.90
C LEU A 5 26.43 -25.30 -21.34
N TYR A 6 25.30 -24.64 -21.22
CA TYR A 6 25.22 -23.48 -20.36
C TYR A 6 25.40 -23.98 -18.92
N GLN A 7 26.61 -23.81 -18.41
CA GLN A 7 26.85 -23.91 -16.98
C GLN A 7 26.05 -22.80 -16.32
N HIS A 8 25.04 -23.14 -15.48
CA HIS A 8 24.44 -22.22 -14.55
C HIS A 8 25.53 -21.68 -13.63
N ILE A 9 25.95 -20.46 -13.85
CA ILE A 9 26.73 -19.70 -12.87
C ILE A 9 25.79 -19.42 -11.72
N PRO A 10 26.11 -19.84 -10.49
CA PRO A 10 25.26 -19.49 -9.34
C PRO A 10 25.23 -17.98 -9.22
N ILE A 11 24.04 -17.40 -9.30
CA ILE A 11 23.81 -15.97 -9.00
C ILE A 11 24.13 -15.83 -7.51
N GLU A 12 25.23 -15.17 -7.17
CA GLU A 12 25.52 -14.80 -5.80
C GLU A 12 24.58 -13.66 -5.41
N MET A 13 23.53 -13.97 -4.66
CA MET A 13 22.58 -12.99 -4.14
C MET A 13 22.85 -12.75 -2.65
N ARG A 14 22.66 -11.49 -2.22
CA ARG A 14 22.73 -11.11 -0.81
C ARG A 14 21.36 -10.71 -0.30
N LEU A 15 20.91 -11.34 0.79
CA LEU A 15 19.68 -10.99 1.48
C LEU A 15 19.95 -9.89 2.52
N LEU A 16 19.22 -8.79 2.43
CA LEU A 16 19.22 -7.66 3.34
C LEU A 16 18.04 -7.82 4.31
N LEU A 17 18.28 -7.86 5.60
CA LEU A 17 17.27 -8.25 6.59
C LEU A 17 16.66 -7.10 7.38
N THR A 18 17.25 -5.90 7.26
CA THR A 18 16.76 -4.72 7.98
C THR A 18 16.78 -3.49 7.09
N TYR A 19 16.02 -2.47 7.49
CA TYR A 19 16.01 -1.16 6.81
C TYR A 19 17.41 -0.55 6.68
N SER A 20 18.25 -0.71 7.70
CA SER A 20 19.62 -0.15 7.74
C SER A 20 20.60 -0.86 6.80
N ASP A 21 20.28 -2.07 6.36
CA ASP A 21 21.13 -2.83 5.42
C ASP A 21 20.90 -2.40 3.97
N ILE A 22 19.76 -1.73 3.69
CA ILE A 22 19.37 -1.30 2.34
C ILE A 22 19.89 0.11 2.09
N ASP A 23 20.73 0.28 1.05
CA ASP A 23 21.20 1.59 0.66
C ASP A 23 20.03 2.47 0.16
N PRO A 24 19.79 3.66 0.75
CA PRO A 24 18.66 4.51 0.39
C PRO A 24 18.68 5.02 -1.06
N HIS A 25 19.86 5.20 -1.64
CA HIS A 25 20.00 5.68 -3.03
C HIS A 25 19.66 4.57 -4.02
N GLN A 26 20.15 3.35 -3.78
CA GLN A 26 19.77 2.19 -4.58
C GLN A 26 18.26 1.88 -4.46
N TRP A 27 17.71 2.02 -3.25
CA TRP A 27 16.27 1.84 -3.06
C TRP A 27 15.46 2.87 -3.84
N GLN A 28 15.85 4.16 -3.79
CA GLN A 28 15.17 5.18 -4.58
C GLN A 28 15.31 4.91 -6.08
N SER A 29 16.48 4.52 -6.55
CA SER A 29 16.71 4.15 -7.96
C SER A 29 15.81 3.00 -8.40
N LEU A 30 15.62 1.99 -7.53
CA LEU A 30 14.70 0.89 -7.80
C LEU A 30 13.24 1.38 -7.83
N VAL A 31 12.84 2.29 -6.92
CA VAL A 31 11.49 2.92 -6.94
C VAL A 31 11.24 3.67 -8.24
N ASP A 32 12.25 4.38 -8.75
CA ASP A 32 12.10 5.20 -9.96
C ASP A 32 11.99 4.34 -11.22
N SER A 33 12.69 3.21 -11.28
CA SER A 33 12.76 2.33 -12.45
C SER A 33 11.78 1.17 -12.46
N SER A 34 11.27 0.75 -11.31
CA SER A 34 10.41 -0.43 -11.21
C SER A 34 9.00 -0.19 -11.77
N PRO A 35 8.47 -1.12 -12.60
CA PRO A 35 7.08 -1.09 -13.04
C PRO A 35 6.08 -1.43 -11.91
N TYR A 36 6.56 -1.93 -10.77
CA TYR A 36 5.74 -2.28 -9.60
C TYR A 36 5.70 -1.18 -8.54
N ALA A 37 6.35 -0.03 -8.80
CA ALA A 37 6.52 1.00 -7.80
C ALA A 37 5.21 1.70 -7.43
N THR A 38 4.99 1.85 -6.13
CA THR A 38 3.94 2.67 -5.53
C THR A 38 4.54 3.50 -4.39
N TRP A 39 3.82 4.50 -3.89
CA TRP A 39 4.26 5.21 -2.70
C TRP A 39 4.51 4.28 -1.51
N PHE A 40 3.71 3.22 -1.36
CA PHE A 40 3.76 2.30 -0.22
C PHE A 40 5.01 1.43 -0.13
N GLN A 41 5.87 1.45 -1.16
CA GLN A 41 7.11 0.69 -1.24
C GLN A 41 8.36 1.58 -1.15
N THR A 42 8.18 2.89 -0.93
CA THR A 42 9.27 3.87 -0.85
C THR A 42 9.96 3.87 0.52
N PRO A 43 11.22 4.34 0.62
CA PRO A 43 11.86 4.61 1.91
C PRO A 43 11.04 5.54 2.82
N GLU A 44 10.32 6.49 2.21
CA GLU A 44 9.47 7.44 2.90
C GLU A 44 8.27 6.76 3.57
N ALA A 45 7.60 5.83 2.86
CA ALA A 45 6.53 5.02 3.45
C ALA A 45 7.01 4.19 4.63
N TYR A 46 8.22 3.60 4.54
CA TYR A 46 8.81 2.90 5.68
C TYR A 46 8.99 3.83 6.88
N ARG A 47 9.56 5.03 6.68
CA ARG A 47 9.73 6.02 7.77
C ARG A 47 8.39 6.42 8.38
N PHE A 48 7.37 6.59 7.57
CA PHE A 48 6.01 6.86 8.05
C PHE A 48 5.48 5.68 8.90
N TYR A 49 5.65 4.42 8.47
CA TYR A 49 5.24 3.27 9.29
C TYR A 49 6.01 3.23 10.62
N ALA A 50 7.29 3.54 10.61
CA ALA A 50 8.14 3.58 11.79
C ALA A 50 7.78 4.70 12.79
N SER A 51 7.17 5.79 12.31
CA SER A 51 6.71 6.88 13.16
C SER A 51 5.43 6.57 13.95
N ASN A 52 4.84 5.38 13.75
CA ASN A 52 3.63 4.92 14.44
C ASN A 52 3.90 3.65 15.29
N PRO A 53 4.86 3.68 16.24
CA PRO A 53 5.35 2.48 16.93
C PRO A 53 4.30 1.81 17.82
N GLU A 54 3.26 2.53 18.25
CA GLU A 54 2.18 1.97 19.07
C GLU A 54 1.24 1.06 18.27
N GLU A 55 1.13 1.28 16.94
CA GLU A 55 0.16 0.61 16.09
C GLU A 55 0.80 -0.30 15.04
N MET A 56 2.04 0.03 14.63
CA MET A 56 2.76 -0.64 13.56
C MET A 56 4.15 -1.06 14.01
N MET A 57 4.58 -2.21 13.55
CA MET A 57 5.96 -2.67 13.61
C MET A 57 6.44 -2.88 12.18
N PRO A 58 7.15 -1.89 11.60
CA PRO A 58 7.60 -1.98 10.22
C PRO A 58 8.71 -3.01 10.06
N PHE A 59 8.81 -3.55 8.85
CA PHE A 59 9.93 -4.38 8.40
C PHE A 59 10.31 -3.99 6.97
N ALA A 60 11.58 -4.22 6.64
CA ALA A 60 12.13 -4.08 5.29
C ALA A 60 13.11 -5.21 5.03
N TYR A 61 12.97 -5.84 3.89
CA TYR A 61 13.88 -6.86 3.35
C TYR A 61 14.27 -6.46 1.94
N GLY A 62 15.52 -6.74 1.56
CA GLY A 62 16.02 -6.48 0.21
C GLY A 62 16.79 -7.67 -0.34
N ILE A 63 16.95 -7.70 -1.65
CA ILE A 63 17.83 -8.60 -2.39
C ILE A 63 18.77 -7.74 -3.23
N GLU A 64 20.07 -7.98 -3.08
CA GLU A 64 21.11 -7.47 -3.95
C GLU A 64 21.72 -8.61 -4.77
N ASP A 65 22.03 -8.36 -6.02
CA ASP A 65 22.95 -9.20 -6.77
C ASP A 65 24.40 -8.72 -6.58
N ASP A 66 25.33 -9.65 -6.71
CA ASP A 66 26.77 -9.37 -6.65
C ASP A 66 27.33 -9.48 -8.09
N GLU A 67 27.09 -8.44 -8.92
CA GLU A 67 27.52 -8.40 -10.33
C GLU A 67 29.03 -8.55 -10.49
N ALA A 68 29.81 -8.55 -9.42
CA ALA A 68 31.24 -8.39 -9.42
C ALA A 68 32.05 -9.63 -9.75
N LYS A 69 31.45 -10.78 -9.98
CA LYS A 69 32.20 -12.01 -10.37
C LYS A 69 31.98 -12.49 -11.81
N GLY A 70 31.07 -11.86 -12.56
CA GLY A 70 30.71 -12.29 -13.91
C GLY A 70 31.72 -11.93 -15.02
N GLU A 71 32.56 -10.94 -14.85
CA GLU A 71 33.50 -10.47 -15.89
C GLU A 71 34.95 -10.34 -15.37
N ARG A 72 35.58 -11.44 -14.95
CA ARG A 72 37.04 -11.53 -14.98
C ARG A 72 37.49 -12.04 -16.34
N LEU A 73 37.41 -11.21 -17.36
CA LEU A 73 38.32 -11.32 -18.50
C LEU A 73 39.71 -10.85 -18.03
N GLU A 74 40.63 -11.81 -17.87
CA GLU A 74 42.04 -11.52 -17.60
C GLU A 74 42.64 -10.69 -18.74
N VAL A 75 42.67 -9.38 -18.55
CA VAL A 75 43.61 -8.52 -19.28
C VAL A 75 44.85 -8.35 -18.41
N LYS A 76 45.87 -9.20 -18.64
CA LYS A 76 47.19 -8.97 -18.11
C LYS A 76 47.76 -7.72 -18.76
N GLY A 77 48.01 -6.70 -17.98
CA GLY A 77 48.94 -5.63 -18.35
C GLY A 77 48.50 -4.22 -17.91
N MET A 78 49.27 -3.68 -17.01
CA MET A 78 49.48 -2.27 -16.70
C MET A 78 48.54 -1.50 -15.79
N GLY A 79 49.12 -1.08 -14.68
CA GLY A 79 48.90 0.25 -14.10
C GLY A 79 47.87 0.33 -12.96
N ASN A 80 48.36 0.63 -11.75
CA ASN A 80 47.59 1.10 -10.60
C ASN A 80 46.50 2.08 -11.00
N SER A 81 45.24 1.64 -11.05
CA SER A 81 44.08 2.49 -10.96
C SER A 81 43.24 2.05 -9.72
N LYS A 82 42.77 3.02 -8.96
CA LYS A 82 41.92 2.86 -7.79
C LYS A 82 40.89 1.79 -8.10
N ALA A 83 40.80 0.78 -7.23
CA ALA A 83 39.76 -0.25 -7.28
C ALA A 83 38.42 0.45 -7.39
N ASP A 84 37.78 0.35 -8.55
CA ASP A 84 36.35 0.69 -8.68
C ASP A 84 35.61 -0.15 -7.65
N LYS A 85 34.91 0.52 -6.73
CA LYS A 85 34.02 -0.13 -5.77
C LYS A 85 32.99 -0.88 -6.59
N GLN A 86 33.13 -2.17 -6.60
CA GLN A 86 32.19 -3.13 -7.10
C GLN A 86 30.81 -2.82 -6.47
N THR A 87 29.85 -2.32 -7.25
CA THR A 87 28.55 -1.90 -6.78
C THR A 87 27.57 -3.04 -6.98
N SER A 88 27.21 -3.72 -5.87
CA SER A 88 26.02 -4.58 -5.84
C SER A 88 24.79 -3.76 -6.26
N ARG A 89 23.84 -4.40 -6.95
CA ARG A 89 22.61 -3.76 -7.41
C ARG A 89 21.41 -4.30 -6.65
N LEU A 90 20.59 -3.41 -6.13
CA LEU A 90 19.35 -3.77 -5.45
C LEU A 90 18.30 -4.26 -6.47
N LYS A 91 17.91 -5.53 -6.37
CA LYS A 91 17.00 -6.23 -7.30
C LYS A 91 15.55 -6.23 -6.78
N ALA A 92 15.37 -6.25 -5.47
CA ALA A 92 14.03 -6.22 -4.89
C ALA A 92 14.03 -5.65 -3.47
N VAL A 93 12.90 -5.04 -3.11
CA VAL A 93 12.60 -4.62 -1.73
C VAL A 93 11.18 -5.03 -1.36
N CYS A 94 11.01 -5.56 -0.17
CA CYS A 94 9.69 -5.82 0.40
C CYS A 94 9.57 -5.12 1.74
N ILE A 95 8.71 -4.13 1.81
CA ILE A 95 8.36 -3.45 3.06
C ILE A 95 6.92 -3.71 3.45
N GLY A 96 6.68 -3.64 4.74
CA GLY A 96 5.35 -3.74 5.31
C GLY A 96 5.39 -3.46 6.80
N TYR A 97 4.30 -3.76 7.45
CA TYR A 97 4.20 -3.63 8.90
C TYR A 97 3.38 -4.77 9.50
N VAL A 98 3.74 -5.14 10.73
CA VAL A 98 2.92 -6.00 11.57
C VAL A 98 2.02 -5.13 12.43
N THR A 99 0.70 -5.40 12.39
CA THR A 99 -0.27 -4.63 13.18
C THR A 99 -0.12 -4.92 14.67
N LYS A 100 -0.17 -3.88 15.49
CA LYS A 100 -0.27 -3.95 16.95
C LYS A 100 -1.70 -3.65 17.39
N ALA A 101 -2.14 -4.20 18.49
CA ALA A 101 -3.44 -3.91 19.10
C ALA A 101 -3.25 -3.52 20.56
N ASN A 102 -4.05 -2.58 21.04
CA ASN A 102 -3.94 -1.99 22.39
C ASN A 102 -4.26 -2.95 23.55
N SER A 103 -4.67 -4.19 23.27
CA SER A 103 -4.85 -5.21 24.30
C SER A 103 -4.19 -6.52 23.89
N ALA A 104 -3.54 -7.18 24.85
CA ALA A 104 -2.84 -8.45 24.64
C ALA A 104 -3.75 -9.54 24.04
N LEU A 105 -5.02 -9.58 24.46
CA LEU A 105 -6.00 -10.54 23.94
C LEU A 105 -6.37 -10.23 22.49
N LYS A 106 -6.67 -8.96 22.13
CA LYS A 106 -6.93 -8.56 20.75
C LYS A 106 -5.69 -8.79 19.88
N GLN A 107 -4.50 -8.44 20.37
CA GLN A 107 -3.23 -8.65 19.67
C GLN A 107 -2.99 -10.12 19.35
N PHE A 108 -3.42 -11.04 20.21
CA PHE A 108 -3.28 -12.47 19.98
C PHE A 108 -4.05 -12.96 18.75
N PHE A 109 -5.25 -12.40 18.49
CA PHE A 109 -6.12 -12.84 17.40
C PHE A 109 -6.09 -11.97 16.14
N THR A 110 -5.48 -10.78 16.18
CA THR A 110 -5.54 -9.80 15.09
C THR A 110 -4.19 -9.47 14.46
N ARG A 111 -3.08 -10.02 14.99
CA ARG A 111 -1.73 -9.72 14.48
C ARG A 111 -1.54 -10.24 13.07
N ARG A 112 -1.31 -9.34 12.15
CA ARG A 112 -1.10 -9.64 10.73
C ARG A 112 0.03 -8.77 10.17
N ALA A 113 0.79 -9.30 9.22
CA ALA A 113 1.71 -8.52 8.42
C ALA A 113 1.01 -8.08 7.14
N ILE A 114 1.08 -6.80 6.83
CA ILE A 114 0.48 -6.20 5.63
C ILE A 114 1.59 -5.58 4.79
N ILE A 115 1.60 -5.95 3.52
CA ILE A 115 2.50 -5.43 2.47
C ILE A 115 1.61 -4.72 1.46
N ILE A 116 1.56 -3.38 1.51
CA ILE A 116 0.76 -2.59 0.57
C ILE A 116 1.60 -2.37 -0.69
N GLY A 117 1.01 -2.61 -1.86
CA GLY A 117 1.66 -2.53 -3.17
C GLY A 117 2.33 -3.84 -3.62
N GLY A 118 2.55 -4.81 -2.71
CA GLY A 118 3.35 -6.00 -3.00
C GLY A 118 4.86 -5.73 -2.88
N PRO A 119 5.74 -6.66 -3.25
CA PRO A 119 7.19 -6.44 -3.32
C PRO A 119 7.55 -5.49 -4.46
N LEU A 120 8.47 -4.56 -4.22
CA LEU A 120 9.10 -3.73 -5.25
C LEU A 120 10.14 -4.59 -5.97
N LEU A 121 10.04 -4.72 -7.28
CA LEU A 121 10.87 -5.63 -8.07
C LEU A 121 11.57 -4.86 -9.20
N ALA A 122 12.83 -5.18 -9.47
CA ALA A 122 13.50 -4.79 -10.69
C ALA A 122 12.86 -5.48 -11.90
N GLU A 123 12.95 -4.90 -13.08
CA GLU A 123 12.39 -5.46 -14.30
C GLU A 123 13.03 -6.83 -14.65
N ASP A 124 14.32 -6.97 -14.38
CA ASP A 124 15.17 -8.13 -14.66
C ASP A 124 15.36 -9.08 -13.47
N ILE A 125 14.49 -8.99 -12.44
CA ILE A 125 14.53 -9.93 -11.30
C ILE A 125 14.27 -11.36 -11.76
N CYS A 126 14.99 -12.34 -11.19
CA CYS A 126 14.76 -13.75 -11.44
C CYS A 126 13.89 -14.43 -10.36
N GLU A 127 13.49 -15.68 -10.62
CA GLU A 127 12.61 -16.46 -9.73
C GLU A 127 13.28 -16.78 -8.40
N GLU A 128 14.59 -17.08 -8.43
CA GLU A 128 15.39 -17.40 -7.26
C GLU A 128 15.49 -16.22 -6.31
N GLU A 129 15.72 -15.01 -6.85
CA GLU A 129 15.80 -13.76 -6.09
C GLU A 129 14.43 -13.44 -5.42
N LEU A 130 13.34 -13.53 -6.17
CA LEU A 130 12.01 -13.31 -5.63
C LEU A 130 11.65 -14.38 -4.59
N SER A 131 12.00 -15.64 -4.84
CA SER A 131 11.78 -16.74 -3.90
C SER A 131 12.55 -16.52 -2.59
N ALA A 132 13.80 -16.09 -2.66
CA ALA A 132 14.61 -15.75 -1.49
C ALA A 132 13.98 -14.62 -0.66
N LEU A 133 13.52 -13.54 -1.32
CA LEU A 133 12.83 -12.42 -0.68
C LEU A 133 11.53 -12.87 0.01
N LEU A 134 10.67 -13.62 -0.69
CA LEU A 134 9.40 -14.10 -0.15
C LEU A 134 9.59 -15.06 1.02
N ASN A 135 10.61 -15.93 0.96
CA ASN A 135 10.96 -16.81 2.07
C ASN A 135 11.50 -16.03 3.28
N ALA A 136 12.27 -14.98 3.07
CA ALA A 136 12.70 -14.09 4.16
C ALA A 136 11.48 -13.40 4.82
N VAL A 137 10.57 -12.87 4.03
CA VAL A 137 9.31 -12.26 4.52
C VAL A 137 8.44 -13.29 5.24
N LYS A 138 8.31 -14.50 4.72
CA LYS A 138 7.58 -15.59 5.37
C LYS A 138 8.19 -15.96 6.72
N ASN A 139 9.51 -15.93 6.83
CA ASN A 139 10.24 -16.25 8.05
C ASN A 139 10.51 -15.02 8.92
N LEU A 140 9.73 -13.92 8.75
CA LEU A 140 9.79 -12.75 9.63
C LEU A 140 10.17 -13.21 11.04
N PRO A 141 11.39 -12.92 11.55
CA PRO A 141 11.74 -13.29 12.91
C PRO A 141 10.80 -12.57 13.88
N SER A 142 10.68 -13.11 15.08
CA SER A 142 10.20 -12.30 16.20
C SER A 142 11.22 -11.16 16.35
N LEU A 143 10.93 -10.02 15.70
CA LEU A 143 11.86 -8.92 15.58
C LEU A 143 12.29 -8.47 16.97
N GLN A 144 13.61 -8.56 17.18
CA GLN A 144 14.34 -8.09 18.36
C GLN A 144 13.97 -8.71 19.70
N GLY A 145 14.54 -9.88 20.03
CA GLY A 145 15.06 -10.23 21.36
C GLY A 145 14.22 -9.97 22.61
N ARG A 146 13.03 -9.43 22.52
CA ARG A 146 12.11 -9.30 23.64
C ARG A 146 11.24 -10.53 23.74
N ALA A 147 11.48 -11.34 24.74
CA ALA A 147 10.64 -12.46 25.12
C ALA A 147 9.16 -12.00 25.16
N GLY A 148 8.33 -12.49 24.22
CA GLY A 148 6.89 -12.17 24.17
C GLY A 148 6.34 -11.62 22.85
N GLU A 149 7.15 -11.14 21.92
CA GLU A 149 6.64 -10.67 20.61
C GLU A 149 6.29 -11.84 19.70
N ARG A 150 4.99 -12.04 19.50
CA ARG A 150 4.46 -13.18 18.74
C ARG A 150 4.46 -12.87 17.25
N LEU A 151 4.83 -13.86 16.45
CA LEU A 151 4.79 -13.83 14.98
C LEU A 151 3.39 -13.50 14.44
N PRO A 152 3.26 -12.85 13.27
CA PRO A 152 1.96 -12.61 12.66
C PRO A 152 1.25 -13.94 12.35
N ILE A 153 -0.08 -13.94 12.45
CA ILE A 153 -0.94 -15.09 12.15
C ILE A 153 -0.90 -15.39 10.65
N TYR A 154 -0.87 -14.32 9.86
CA TYR A 154 -0.76 -14.38 8.41
C TYR A 154 -0.06 -13.15 7.86
N ILE A 155 0.43 -13.27 6.63
CA ILE A 155 1.04 -12.20 5.83
C ILE A 155 0.14 -12.01 4.62
N GLU A 156 -0.20 -10.75 4.31
CA GLU A 156 -1.07 -10.38 3.18
C GLU A 156 -0.38 -9.31 2.34
N THR A 157 -0.21 -9.58 1.05
CA THR A 157 0.09 -8.51 0.08
C THR A 157 -1.21 -7.91 -0.44
N ARG A 158 -1.21 -6.62 -0.74
CA ARG A 158 -2.32 -5.91 -1.37
C ARG A 158 -1.79 -5.28 -2.63
N ASN A 159 -2.00 -5.94 -3.75
CA ASN A 159 -1.32 -5.60 -4.99
C ASN A 159 -2.01 -4.42 -5.70
N PHE A 160 -1.21 -3.54 -6.30
CA PHE A 160 -1.65 -2.43 -7.15
C PHE A 160 -1.12 -2.55 -8.57
N HIS A 161 -0.37 -3.61 -8.83
CA HIS A 161 0.14 -4.01 -10.13
C HIS A 161 -0.06 -5.51 -10.34
N ASP A 162 0.05 -5.94 -11.59
CA ASP A 162 -0.10 -7.33 -11.97
C ASP A 162 1.16 -8.15 -11.62
N TYR A 163 1.02 -9.11 -10.70
CA TYR A 163 2.04 -10.09 -10.35
C TYR A 163 1.72 -11.49 -10.89
N SER A 164 0.84 -11.62 -11.89
CA SER A 164 0.40 -12.92 -12.42
C SER A 164 1.55 -13.76 -12.95
N LYS A 165 2.56 -13.14 -13.57
CA LYS A 165 3.76 -13.85 -14.04
C LYS A 165 4.55 -14.52 -12.91
N TRP A 166 4.39 -14.05 -11.67
CA TRP A 166 5.07 -14.54 -10.48
C TRP A 166 4.21 -15.47 -9.63
N LEU A 167 2.98 -15.79 -10.06
CA LEU A 167 2.02 -16.58 -9.30
C LEU A 167 2.64 -17.88 -8.76
N HIS A 168 3.33 -18.63 -9.64
CA HIS A 168 3.96 -19.89 -9.27
C HIS A 168 5.05 -19.73 -8.20
N VAL A 169 5.84 -18.63 -8.23
CA VAL A 169 6.86 -18.35 -7.21
C VAL A 169 6.22 -18.05 -5.86
N PHE A 170 5.15 -17.24 -5.85
CA PHE A 170 4.37 -17.01 -4.64
C PHE A 170 3.80 -18.29 -4.06
N GLU A 171 3.23 -19.17 -4.88
CA GLU A 171 2.66 -20.45 -4.46
C GLU A 171 3.72 -21.41 -3.91
N GLN A 172 4.87 -21.53 -4.55
CA GLN A 172 6.01 -22.30 -4.06
C GLN A 172 6.51 -21.81 -2.70
N CYS A 173 6.46 -20.49 -2.46
CA CYS A 173 6.76 -19.89 -1.16
C CYS A 173 5.63 -20.03 -0.14
N GLY A 174 4.49 -20.64 -0.49
CA GLY A 174 3.35 -20.90 0.40
C GLY A 174 2.38 -19.73 0.55
N PHE A 175 2.34 -18.83 -0.42
CA PHE A 175 1.31 -17.82 -0.56
C PHE A 175 0.20 -18.32 -1.48
N THR A 176 -1.04 -18.00 -1.15
CA THR A 176 -2.22 -18.34 -1.96
C THR A 176 -2.79 -17.04 -2.55
N TYR A 177 -3.09 -17.07 -3.84
CA TYR A 177 -3.77 -15.96 -4.50
C TYR A 177 -5.23 -15.85 -4.10
N HIS A 178 -5.69 -14.64 -3.87
CA HIS A 178 -7.08 -14.28 -3.59
C HIS A 178 -7.52 -13.14 -4.50
N PRO A 179 -8.51 -13.36 -5.38
CA PRO A 179 -9.02 -12.32 -6.25
C PRO A 179 -9.49 -11.09 -5.47
N HIS A 180 -9.10 -9.92 -5.92
CA HIS A 180 -9.53 -8.66 -5.32
C HIS A 180 -9.49 -7.56 -6.37
N LEU A 181 -10.62 -6.91 -6.57
CA LEU A 181 -10.77 -5.85 -7.56
C LEU A 181 -10.24 -4.52 -7.04
N ASN A 182 -9.77 -3.70 -7.96
CA ASN A 182 -9.46 -2.30 -7.75
C ASN A 182 -10.04 -1.47 -8.90
N ILE A 183 -10.08 -0.15 -8.74
CA ILE A 183 -10.49 0.79 -9.78
C ILE A 183 -9.42 1.86 -9.86
N GLN A 184 -8.95 2.12 -11.08
CA GLN A 184 -7.94 3.12 -11.38
C GLN A 184 -8.52 4.14 -12.36
N VAL A 185 -8.35 5.43 -12.07
CA VAL A 185 -8.84 6.54 -12.88
C VAL A 185 -7.66 7.23 -13.53
N THR A 186 -7.65 7.32 -14.85
CA THR A 186 -6.69 8.13 -15.59
C THR A 186 -7.07 9.60 -15.46
N CYS A 187 -6.24 10.38 -14.77
CA CYS A 187 -6.47 11.79 -14.49
C CYS A 187 -5.86 12.68 -15.58
N ASN A 188 -6.59 12.86 -16.68
CA ASN A 188 -6.19 13.75 -17.77
C ASN A 188 -7.37 14.65 -18.22
N ALA A 189 -7.13 15.51 -19.20
CA ALA A 189 -8.15 16.44 -19.69
C ALA A 189 -9.37 15.75 -20.32
N MET A 190 -9.24 14.51 -20.78
CA MET A 190 -10.34 13.73 -21.38
C MET A 190 -11.12 12.90 -20.35
N HIS A 191 -10.66 12.86 -19.09
CA HIS A 191 -11.35 12.12 -18.04
C HIS A 191 -12.76 12.68 -17.81
N THR A 192 -13.74 11.79 -17.77
CA THR A 192 -15.14 12.14 -17.51
C THR A 192 -15.75 11.21 -16.48
N MET A 193 -16.50 11.78 -15.55
CA MET A 193 -17.37 11.05 -14.61
C MET A 193 -18.73 10.78 -15.28
N SER A 194 -19.54 9.89 -14.66
CA SER A 194 -20.93 9.72 -15.04
C SER A 194 -21.70 11.05 -14.99
N GLU A 195 -22.71 11.21 -15.83
CA GLU A 195 -23.56 12.42 -15.81
C GLU A 195 -24.19 12.65 -14.43
N GLN A 196 -24.52 11.58 -13.73
CA GLN A 196 -25.05 11.68 -12.37
C GLN A 196 -24.05 12.35 -11.44
N ARG A 197 -22.77 11.92 -11.43
CA ARG A 197 -21.71 12.51 -10.59
C ARG A 197 -21.45 13.97 -10.99
N GLN A 198 -21.41 14.25 -12.28
CA GLN A 198 -21.26 15.64 -12.75
C GLN A 198 -22.38 16.55 -12.24
N ARG A 199 -23.64 16.08 -12.29
CA ARG A 199 -24.78 16.85 -11.74
C ARG A 199 -24.67 17.03 -10.23
N GLN A 200 -24.27 15.99 -9.48
CA GLN A 200 -24.09 16.07 -8.03
C GLN A 200 -22.99 17.06 -7.65
N VAL A 201 -21.83 17.03 -8.32
CA VAL A 201 -20.72 17.98 -8.09
C VAL A 201 -21.18 19.41 -8.36
N LYS A 202 -21.82 19.69 -9.52
CA LYS A 202 -22.36 21.02 -9.84
C LYS A 202 -23.36 21.50 -8.80
N LYS A 203 -24.25 20.61 -8.33
CA LYS A 203 -25.24 20.93 -7.30
C LYS A 203 -24.56 21.20 -5.96
N ALA A 204 -23.59 20.37 -5.55
CA ALA A 204 -22.85 20.55 -4.31
C ALA A 204 -22.17 21.92 -4.24
N ILE A 205 -21.44 22.28 -5.29
CA ILE A 205 -20.74 23.59 -5.40
C ILE A 205 -21.77 24.74 -5.34
N LYS A 206 -22.86 24.65 -6.09
CA LYS A 206 -23.94 25.64 -6.05
C LYS A 206 -24.54 25.80 -4.66
N ASN A 207 -24.58 24.74 -3.87
CA ASN A 207 -25.12 24.73 -2.51
C ASN A 207 -24.02 24.98 -1.45
N GLY A 208 -22.89 25.58 -1.84
CA GLY A 208 -21.86 26.08 -0.93
C GLY A 208 -20.87 25.02 -0.43
N ALA A 209 -20.79 23.84 -1.06
CA ALA A 209 -19.72 22.91 -0.77
C ALA A 209 -18.38 23.41 -1.37
N GLU A 210 -17.34 23.41 -0.56
CA GLU A 210 -15.99 23.83 -0.92
C GLU A 210 -15.03 22.66 -0.77
N ILE A 211 -14.03 22.58 -1.68
CA ILE A 211 -12.93 21.62 -1.58
C ILE A 211 -11.63 22.40 -1.28
N CYS A 212 -10.84 21.89 -0.35
CA CYS A 212 -9.56 22.50 0.02
C CYS A 212 -8.57 21.47 0.56
N GLU A 213 -7.29 21.81 0.60
CA GLU A 213 -6.32 21.06 1.40
C GLU A 213 -6.49 21.43 2.88
N ALA A 214 -6.24 20.46 3.77
CA ALA A 214 -6.19 20.74 5.19
C ALA A 214 -5.02 21.66 5.52
N SER A 215 -5.29 22.69 6.33
CA SER A 215 -4.31 23.70 6.74
C SER A 215 -3.88 23.59 8.20
N SER A 216 -4.53 22.74 8.99
CA SER A 216 -4.25 22.58 10.41
C SER A 216 -4.53 21.18 10.93
N GLU A 217 -3.90 20.82 12.05
CA GLU A 217 -4.19 19.58 12.76
C GLU A 217 -5.62 19.53 13.30
N GLN A 218 -6.24 20.68 13.59
CA GLN A 218 -7.63 20.71 14.05
C GLN A 218 -8.58 20.22 12.97
N GLU A 219 -8.36 20.61 11.72
CA GLU A 219 -9.16 20.11 10.59
C GLU A 219 -8.99 18.61 10.37
N ILE A 220 -7.78 18.06 10.64
CA ILE A 220 -7.55 16.62 10.61
C ILE A 220 -8.33 15.93 11.75
N ARG A 221 -8.37 16.50 12.95
CA ARG A 221 -9.18 15.97 14.06
C ARG A 221 -10.67 15.99 13.75
N ASP A 222 -11.17 17.07 13.16
CA ASP A 222 -12.58 17.18 12.78
C ASP A 222 -12.92 16.13 11.71
N TRP A 223 -12.09 15.97 10.69
CA TRP A 223 -12.24 14.93 9.68
C TRP A 223 -12.16 13.51 10.29
N TYR A 224 -11.22 13.27 11.23
CA TYR A 224 -11.08 12.00 11.91
C TYR A 224 -12.34 11.61 12.72
N GLN A 225 -13.02 12.56 13.34
CA GLN A 225 -14.27 12.27 14.06
C GLN A 225 -15.35 11.76 13.09
N ILE A 226 -15.44 12.32 11.88
CA ILE A 226 -16.37 11.84 10.84
C ILE A 226 -15.97 10.41 10.42
N LEU A 227 -14.71 10.18 10.14
CA LEU A 227 -14.20 8.85 9.78
C LEU A 227 -14.46 7.83 10.89
N ARG A 228 -14.20 8.19 12.15
CA ARG A 228 -14.42 7.33 13.31
C ARG A 228 -15.90 6.97 13.48
N GLN A 229 -16.80 7.92 13.24
CA GLN A 229 -18.24 7.67 13.23
C GLN A 229 -18.63 6.70 12.13
N LEU A 230 -18.14 6.89 10.91
CA LEU A 230 -18.37 6.00 9.77
C LEU A 230 -17.92 4.57 10.08
N TYR A 231 -16.72 4.42 10.65
CA TYR A 231 -16.17 3.10 11.00
C TYR A 231 -16.97 2.40 12.08
N ARG A 232 -17.44 3.12 13.09
CA ARG A 232 -18.29 2.55 14.15
C ARG A 232 -19.66 2.11 13.64
N GLN A 233 -20.28 2.90 12.77
CA GLN A 233 -21.66 2.67 12.33
C GLN A 233 -21.76 1.71 11.15
N LYS A 234 -20.88 1.86 10.14
CA LYS A 234 -21.03 1.19 8.84
C LYS A 234 -19.90 0.20 8.53
N VAL A 235 -18.64 0.61 8.62
CA VAL A 235 -17.50 -0.22 8.18
C VAL A 235 -17.21 -1.36 9.14
N ARG A 236 -17.30 -1.11 10.44
CA ARG A 236 -17.18 -2.10 11.53
C ARG A 236 -15.90 -2.93 11.43
N THR A 237 -14.80 -2.24 11.19
CA THR A 237 -13.43 -2.79 11.25
C THR A 237 -12.56 -1.88 12.11
N PRO A 238 -11.46 -2.39 12.68
CA PRO A 238 -10.54 -1.54 13.43
C PRO A 238 -10.06 -0.35 12.59
N LEU A 239 -10.04 0.83 13.20
CA LEU A 239 -9.48 2.06 12.65
C LEU A 239 -8.24 2.41 13.48
N TRP A 240 -7.21 2.96 12.84
CA TRP A 240 -6.05 3.52 13.50
C TRP A 240 -6.44 4.65 14.46
N SER A 241 -5.59 4.96 15.42
CA SER A 241 -5.81 6.07 16.34
C SER A 241 -5.71 7.42 15.62
N GLU A 242 -6.20 8.47 16.25
CA GLU A 242 -6.06 9.85 15.76
C GLU A 242 -4.58 10.21 15.52
N ALA A 243 -3.69 9.70 16.36
CA ALA A 243 -2.25 9.94 16.24
C ALA A 243 -1.67 9.49 14.90
N PHE A 244 -2.11 8.35 14.36
CA PHE A 244 -1.71 7.87 13.03
C PHE A 244 -2.03 8.90 11.94
N PHE A 245 -3.24 9.46 11.97
CA PHE A 245 -3.69 10.44 10.96
C PHE A 245 -2.96 11.78 11.10
N LEU A 246 -2.68 12.20 12.34
CA LEU A 246 -1.86 13.40 12.60
C LEU A 246 -0.41 13.20 12.17
N GLN A 247 0.17 12.01 12.37
CA GLN A 247 1.51 11.70 11.90
C GLN A 247 1.60 11.76 10.37
N PHE A 248 0.59 11.28 9.65
CA PHE A 248 0.58 11.40 8.19
C PHE A 248 0.63 12.87 7.73
N TYR A 249 -0.12 13.74 8.38
CA TYR A 249 -0.09 15.18 8.09
C TYR A 249 1.28 15.80 8.41
N ARG A 250 1.84 15.50 9.57
CA ARG A 250 3.15 16.02 10.01
C ARG A 250 4.31 15.57 9.13
N HIS A 251 4.26 14.35 8.63
CA HIS A 251 5.28 13.83 7.71
C HIS A 251 5.19 14.43 6.30
N GLY A 252 4.06 15.06 5.93
CA GLY A 252 3.89 15.66 4.62
C GLY A 252 3.92 14.68 3.45
N VAL A 253 3.67 13.39 3.72
CA VAL A 253 3.79 12.28 2.74
C VAL A 253 2.59 12.14 1.81
N GLY A 254 1.67 13.08 1.86
CA GLY A 254 0.46 13.15 1.07
C GLY A 254 -0.40 14.32 1.49
N LYS A 255 -1.68 14.27 1.13
CA LYS A 255 -2.64 15.35 1.38
C LYS A 255 -3.89 14.87 2.10
N TYR A 256 -4.47 15.76 2.87
CA TYR A 256 -5.87 15.69 3.27
C TYR A 256 -6.66 16.65 2.39
N LEU A 257 -7.51 16.11 1.53
CA LEU A 257 -8.42 16.88 0.67
C LEU A 257 -9.77 16.89 1.36
N LEU A 258 -10.14 18.05 1.87
CA LEU A 258 -11.32 18.24 2.71
C LEU A 258 -12.49 18.79 1.91
N VAL A 259 -13.68 18.44 2.34
CA VAL A 259 -14.94 19.05 1.90
C VAL A 259 -15.49 19.88 3.06
N LYS A 260 -15.70 21.17 2.82
CA LYS A 260 -16.24 22.11 3.81
C LYS A 260 -17.59 22.67 3.37
N TYR A 261 -18.39 23.02 4.36
CA TYR A 261 -19.62 23.77 4.18
C TYR A 261 -19.77 24.75 5.36
N GLU A 262 -19.98 26.03 5.08
CA GLU A 262 -20.03 27.09 6.10
C GLU A 262 -18.83 27.02 7.08
N GLY A 263 -17.62 26.82 6.54
CA GLY A 263 -16.36 26.75 7.29
C GLY A 263 -16.17 25.44 8.09
N LYS A 264 -17.12 24.52 8.11
CA LYS A 264 -17.04 23.24 8.83
C LYS A 264 -16.60 22.12 7.93
N VAL A 265 -15.74 21.23 8.40
CA VAL A 265 -15.38 19.98 7.71
C VAL A 265 -16.58 19.05 7.73
N ILE A 266 -17.07 18.65 6.56
CA ILE A 266 -18.21 17.73 6.39
C ILE A 266 -17.83 16.41 5.71
N GLY A 267 -16.58 16.30 5.23
CA GLY A 267 -16.02 15.11 4.59
C GLY A 267 -14.62 15.35 4.12
N GLY A 268 -14.05 14.37 3.42
CA GLY A 268 -12.71 14.48 2.84
C GLY A 268 -12.01 13.14 2.70
N MET A 269 -10.80 13.20 2.17
CA MET A 269 -9.97 12.05 1.85
C MET A 269 -8.53 12.26 2.31
N MET A 270 -7.94 11.21 2.88
CA MET A 270 -6.50 11.11 3.15
C MET A 270 -5.83 10.42 1.97
N CYS A 271 -4.94 11.09 1.30
CA CYS A 271 -4.33 10.67 0.05
C CYS A 271 -2.80 10.61 0.14
N PRO A 272 -2.17 9.42 0.22
CA PRO A 272 -0.76 9.30 -0.14
C PRO A 272 -0.54 9.74 -1.59
N ILE A 273 0.61 10.38 -1.85
CA ILE A 273 0.95 10.87 -3.18
C ILE A 273 2.28 10.28 -3.61
N PHE A 274 2.29 9.60 -4.74
CA PHE A 274 3.48 9.20 -5.45
C PHE A 274 3.70 10.19 -6.59
N ALA A 275 4.57 11.16 -6.36
CA ALA A 275 4.77 12.32 -7.22
C ALA A 275 4.95 11.91 -8.69
N GLY A 276 4.21 12.55 -9.59
CA GLY A 276 4.24 12.29 -11.02
C GLY A 276 3.71 10.91 -11.46
N LYS A 277 3.21 10.08 -10.53
CA LYS A 277 2.71 8.73 -10.85
C LYS A 277 1.28 8.48 -10.38
N ALA A 278 0.99 8.65 -9.08
CA ALA A 278 -0.34 8.31 -8.55
C ALA A 278 -0.71 9.05 -7.26
N ILE A 279 -2.02 9.21 -7.05
CA ILE A 279 -2.64 9.58 -5.78
C ILE A 279 -3.58 8.46 -5.34
N TYR A 280 -3.62 8.14 -4.05
CA TYR A 280 -4.32 6.98 -3.53
C TYR A 280 -5.43 7.35 -2.54
N GLU A 281 -6.62 6.72 -2.66
CA GLU A 281 -7.72 6.81 -1.69
C GLU A 281 -7.42 5.92 -0.48
N TRP A 282 -6.62 6.41 0.50
CA TRP A 282 -6.34 5.55 1.66
C TRP A 282 -7.48 5.53 2.67
N TYR A 283 -8.04 6.70 2.98
CA TYR A 283 -9.23 6.84 3.82
C TYR A 283 -10.12 7.95 3.30
N VAL A 284 -11.42 7.66 3.20
CA VAL A 284 -12.43 8.62 2.75
C VAL A 284 -13.64 8.58 3.66
N CYS A 285 -14.26 9.73 3.92
CA CYS A 285 -15.51 9.82 4.64
C CYS A 285 -16.31 11.07 4.25
N GLY A 286 -17.62 11.02 4.52
CA GLY A 286 -18.54 12.13 4.33
C GLY A 286 -19.80 11.98 5.19
N LEU A 287 -20.36 13.10 5.61
CA LEU A 287 -21.62 13.20 6.37
C LEU A 287 -22.82 13.29 5.42
N ASP A 288 -22.93 12.36 4.45
CA ASP A 288 -23.96 12.40 3.39
C ASP A 288 -25.39 12.35 3.90
N GLU A 289 -25.64 11.76 5.08
CA GLU A 289 -26.98 11.71 5.67
C GLU A 289 -27.43 13.08 6.21
N VAL A 290 -26.46 13.91 6.61
CA VAL A 290 -26.69 15.25 7.18
C VAL A 290 -26.66 16.31 6.08
N TYR A 291 -25.65 16.28 5.21
CA TYR A 291 -25.39 17.27 4.17
C TYR A 291 -25.73 16.72 2.78
N ARG A 292 -26.99 16.35 2.58
CA ARG A 292 -27.46 15.66 1.35
C ARG A 292 -27.26 16.47 0.08
N GLU A 293 -27.37 17.79 0.16
CA GLU A 293 -27.28 18.70 -0.97
C GLU A 293 -25.82 19.06 -1.31
N GLN A 294 -24.89 18.83 -0.39
CA GLN A 294 -23.44 19.05 -0.54
C GLN A 294 -22.69 17.79 -0.99
N TYR A 295 -23.34 16.61 -0.96
CA TYR A 295 -22.77 15.32 -1.42
C TYR A 295 -21.33 15.09 -0.93
N PRO A 296 -21.04 15.09 0.41
CA PRO A 296 -19.67 15.10 0.92
C PRO A 296 -18.75 13.98 0.40
N SER A 297 -19.25 12.73 0.30
CA SER A 297 -18.44 11.62 -0.21
C SER A 297 -18.13 11.77 -1.70
N VAL A 298 -19.09 12.28 -2.50
CA VAL A 298 -18.85 12.56 -3.92
C VAL A 298 -17.82 13.67 -4.08
N MET A 299 -17.95 14.74 -3.30
CA MET A 299 -17.03 15.87 -3.34
C MET A 299 -15.62 15.50 -2.85
N ALA A 300 -15.48 14.58 -1.87
CA ALA A 300 -14.19 14.08 -1.43
C ALA A 300 -13.43 13.34 -2.54
N THR A 301 -14.12 12.46 -3.28
CA THR A 301 -13.52 11.75 -4.42
C THR A 301 -13.23 12.71 -5.59
N TYR A 302 -14.16 13.62 -5.87
CA TYR A 302 -13.97 14.67 -6.88
C TYR A 302 -12.73 15.53 -6.56
N ALA A 303 -12.56 15.94 -5.30
CA ALA A 303 -11.39 16.73 -4.87
C ALA A 303 -10.06 16.03 -5.15
N ALA A 304 -9.98 14.71 -4.92
CA ALA A 304 -8.76 13.95 -5.20
C ALA A 304 -8.46 13.83 -6.71
N ILE A 305 -9.46 13.63 -7.54
CA ILE A 305 -9.30 13.56 -8.99
C ILE A 305 -8.92 14.94 -9.56
N GLU A 306 -9.56 16.01 -9.10
CA GLU A 306 -9.21 17.37 -9.54
C GLU A 306 -7.82 17.78 -9.05
N TYR A 307 -7.45 17.42 -7.81
CA TYR A 307 -6.09 17.62 -7.31
C TYR A 307 -5.06 16.91 -8.22
N ALA A 308 -5.33 15.65 -8.59
CA ALA A 308 -4.47 14.89 -9.49
C ALA A 308 -4.29 15.61 -10.83
N LYS A 309 -5.38 16.08 -11.45
CA LYS A 309 -5.34 16.82 -12.72
C LYS A 309 -4.55 18.12 -12.62
N GLN A 310 -4.76 18.89 -11.55
CA GLN A 310 -4.10 20.18 -11.34
C GLN A 310 -2.60 20.07 -11.04
N ASN A 311 -2.14 18.89 -10.59
CA ASN A 311 -0.75 18.61 -10.24
C ASN A 311 -0.07 17.61 -11.19
N ASP A 312 -0.63 17.38 -12.37
CA ASP A 312 -0.11 16.48 -13.41
C ASP A 312 0.17 15.05 -12.88
N ILE A 313 -0.67 14.57 -11.95
CA ILE A 313 -0.62 13.21 -11.44
C ILE A 313 -1.52 12.36 -12.34
N PRO A 314 -0.97 11.41 -13.11
CA PRO A 314 -1.71 10.72 -14.16
C PRO A 314 -2.78 9.74 -13.67
N MET A 315 -2.69 9.27 -12.42
CA MET A 315 -3.57 8.22 -11.91
C MET A 315 -4.11 8.54 -10.51
N PHE A 316 -5.43 8.31 -10.33
CA PHE A 316 -6.06 8.18 -9.03
C PHE A 316 -6.45 6.72 -8.81
N ASP A 317 -5.99 6.13 -7.70
CA ASP A 317 -6.22 4.73 -7.35
C ASP A 317 -7.14 4.62 -6.13
N PHE A 318 -8.24 3.91 -6.30
CA PHE A 318 -9.23 3.69 -5.25
C PHE A 318 -8.83 2.66 -4.17
N MET A 319 -7.67 2.04 -4.29
CA MET A 319 -7.10 1.07 -3.34
C MET A 319 -7.99 -0.15 -3.04
N GLY A 320 -8.97 -0.42 -3.88
CA GLY A 320 -9.81 -1.61 -3.78
C GLY A 320 -11.29 -1.37 -4.08
N ALA A 321 -11.89 -2.38 -4.70
CA ALA A 321 -13.28 -2.41 -5.13
C ALA A 321 -13.99 -3.73 -4.74
N GLY A 322 -13.48 -4.41 -3.71
CA GLY A 322 -14.06 -5.64 -3.16
C GLY A 322 -13.64 -6.91 -3.90
N VAL A 323 -14.34 -7.99 -3.62
CA VAL A 323 -14.11 -9.31 -4.21
C VAL A 323 -14.96 -9.43 -5.48
N PRO A 324 -14.48 -10.09 -6.56
CA PRO A 324 -15.32 -10.41 -7.73
C PRO A 324 -16.58 -11.17 -7.31
N ASP A 325 -17.60 -11.16 -8.18
CA ASP A 325 -18.82 -11.96 -8.07
C ASP A 325 -19.66 -11.75 -6.79
N GLN A 326 -19.40 -10.66 -6.06
CA GLN A 326 -20.21 -10.25 -4.93
C GLN A 326 -20.77 -8.84 -5.15
N PRO A 327 -22.08 -8.63 -4.93
CA PRO A 327 -22.67 -7.30 -4.96
C PRO A 327 -21.96 -6.38 -3.96
N TYR A 328 -21.48 -5.22 -4.41
CA TYR A 328 -20.77 -4.29 -3.57
C TYR A 328 -21.02 -2.84 -4.02
N GLY A 329 -22.00 -2.19 -3.40
CA GLY A 329 -22.44 -0.85 -3.77
C GLY A 329 -21.34 0.23 -3.73
N VAL A 330 -20.26 0.00 -2.97
CA VAL A 330 -19.09 0.90 -3.00
C VAL A 330 -18.35 0.78 -4.35
N ARG A 331 -18.33 -0.41 -4.97
CA ARG A 331 -17.76 -0.61 -6.31
C ARG A 331 -18.54 0.20 -7.34
N ASP A 332 -19.87 0.10 -7.31
CA ASP A 332 -20.74 0.84 -8.22
C ASP A 332 -20.56 2.35 -8.06
N PHE A 333 -20.50 2.81 -6.80
CA PHE A 333 -20.17 4.20 -6.48
C PHE A 333 -18.84 4.66 -7.09
N LYS A 334 -17.78 3.85 -6.98
CA LYS A 334 -16.44 4.17 -7.49
C LYS A 334 -16.39 4.18 -9.02
N MET A 335 -17.05 3.22 -9.67
CA MET A 335 -17.10 3.13 -11.14
C MET A 335 -17.72 4.37 -11.78
N GLU A 336 -18.64 5.05 -11.11
CA GLU A 336 -19.26 6.26 -11.64
C GLU A 336 -18.28 7.47 -11.76
N PHE A 337 -17.06 7.35 -11.20
CA PHE A 337 -16.01 8.35 -11.39
C PHE A 337 -15.15 8.11 -12.64
N GLY A 338 -15.52 7.17 -13.51
CA GLY A 338 -14.92 6.99 -14.84
C GLY A 338 -13.59 6.25 -14.84
N GLY A 339 -13.39 5.35 -13.89
CA GLY A 339 -12.19 4.51 -13.83
C GLY A 339 -12.34 3.16 -14.54
N GLU A 340 -11.22 2.49 -14.69
CA GLU A 340 -11.14 1.11 -15.18
C GLU A 340 -11.04 0.14 -14.00
N MET A 341 -11.78 -0.97 -14.10
CA MET A 341 -11.72 -2.02 -13.10
C MET A 341 -10.60 -2.98 -13.45
N VAL A 342 -9.69 -3.20 -12.48
CA VAL A 342 -8.55 -4.11 -12.59
C VAL A 342 -8.59 -5.17 -11.48
N GLU A 343 -8.02 -6.35 -11.75
CA GLU A 343 -7.89 -7.43 -10.77
C GLU A 343 -6.42 -7.79 -10.59
N TYR A 344 -5.79 -7.23 -9.55
CA TYR A 344 -4.41 -7.57 -9.19
C TYR A 344 -4.33 -8.48 -7.96
N GLY A 345 -5.45 -8.68 -7.28
CA GLY A 345 -5.60 -9.62 -6.19
C GLY A 345 -4.73 -9.33 -4.97
N ARG A 346 -4.61 -10.37 -4.15
CA ARG A 346 -3.80 -10.40 -2.94
C ARG A 346 -3.15 -11.75 -2.81
N TYR A 347 -1.94 -11.79 -2.26
CA TYR A 347 -1.31 -13.05 -1.86
C TYR A 347 -1.35 -13.18 -0.35
N LEU A 348 -1.77 -14.34 0.14
CA LEU A 348 -1.95 -14.64 1.55
C LEU A 348 -1.11 -15.84 1.97
N CYS A 349 -0.20 -15.65 2.93
CA CYS A 349 0.53 -16.72 3.59
C CYS A 349 0.02 -16.89 5.02
N VAL A 350 -0.70 -18.00 5.29
CA VAL A 350 -1.26 -18.29 6.61
C VAL A 350 -0.24 -19.09 7.42
N ARG A 351 0.36 -18.45 8.43
CA ARG A 351 1.40 -19.05 9.29
C ARG A 351 0.82 -19.85 10.45
N LYS A 352 -0.37 -19.50 10.93
CA LYS A 352 -1.07 -20.15 12.06
C LYS A 352 -2.51 -20.48 11.69
N PRO A 353 -2.76 -21.60 10.98
CA PRO A 353 -4.08 -21.92 10.40
C PRO A 353 -5.23 -21.93 11.41
N LEU A 354 -5.01 -22.52 12.60
CA LEU A 354 -6.04 -22.57 13.65
C LEU A 354 -6.43 -21.17 14.14
N LEU A 355 -5.43 -20.31 14.45
CA LEU A 355 -5.70 -18.95 14.90
C LEU A 355 -6.35 -18.11 13.81
N TYR A 356 -5.96 -18.31 12.55
CA TYR A 356 -6.57 -17.65 11.40
C TYR A 356 -8.05 -18.00 11.27
N LYS A 357 -8.42 -19.30 11.39
CA LYS A 357 -9.81 -19.77 11.35
C LYS A 357 -10.62 -19.18 12.51
N ILE A 358 -10.08 -19.22 13.74
CA ILE A 358 -10.72 -18.63 14.92
C ILE A 358 -10.92 -17.12 14.75
N GLY A 359 -9.91 -16.41 14.26
CA GLY A 359 -9.98 -14.97 13.99
C GLY A 359 -11.06 -14.62 12.95
N LYS A 360 -11.14 -15.36 11.84
CA LYS A 360 -12.21 -15.18 10.83
C LYS A 360 -13.61 -15.44 11.41
N TRP A 361 -13.77 -16.49 12.19
CA TRP A 361 -15.03 -16.80 12.85
C TRP A 361 -15.44 -15.74 13.86
N GLY A 362 -14.50 -15.30 14.73
CA GLY A 362 -14.72 -14.21 15.68
C GLY A 362 -15.13 -12.91 15.00
N MET A 363 -14.46 -12.52 13.91
CA MET A 363 -14.83 -11.34 13.13
C MET A 363 -16.23 -11.44 12.51
N LYS A 364 -16.62 -12.63 12.04
CA LYS A 364 -17.97 -12.87 11.51
C LYS A 364 -19.04 -12.67 12.59
N ILE A 365 -18.82 -13.18 13.81
CA ILE A 365 -19.73 -13.01 14.95
C ILE A 365 -19.81 -11.52 15.37
N LEU A 366 -18.68 -10.84 15.49
CA LEU A 366 -18.64 -9.43 15.87
C LEU A 366 -19.41 -8.56 14.86
N LYS A 367 -19.23 -8.79 13.57
CA LYS A 367 -20.00 -8.10 12.51
C LYS A 367 -21.50 -8.38 12.59
N SER A 368 -21.91 -9.61 12.91
CA SER A 368 -23.33 -9.98 13.00
C SER A 368 -24.03 -9.41 14.23
N ARG A 369 -23.33 -9.27 15.35
CA ARG A 369 -23.91 -8.82 16.63
C ARG A 369 -23.92 -7.32 16.85
N LYS A 370 -23.49 -6.50 15.87
CA LYS A 370 -23.40 -5.02 16.00
C LYS A 370 -22.56 -4.54 17.22
N ILE A 371 -21.64 -5.35 17.71
CA ILE A 371 -20.79 -5.04 18.86
C ILE A 371 -19.47 -4.44 18.35
N TRP A 372 -19.52 -3.13 18.08
CA TRP A 372 -18.32 -2.30 17.85
C TRP A 372 -18.53 -0.92 18.44
#